data_9264b412954cd863cd4d76c631ab43b6
#
_entry.id   9264b412954cd863cd4d76c631ab43b6
#
_cell.length_a   1.000
_cell.length_b   1.000
_cell.length_c   1.000
_cell.angle_alpha   90.00
_cell.angle_beta   90.00
_cell.angle_gamma   90.00
#
_symmetry.space_group_name_H-M   'P 1'
#
loop_
_entity.id
_entity.type
_entity.pdbx_description
1 polymer ?
#
loop_
_entity_poly.entity_id
_entity_poly.type
_entity_poly.pdbx_seq_one_letter_code
_entity_poly.pdbx_strand_id
1 'polypeptide(L)'
;MLGLLKRLGVGFVYGVGFALGVAGILALTVFGGAGYLTSTTGRTVTFPSSGPSESRSKPDQFLISDTSTVKNRWGSISVLGTVENKGEDTPRYVNVYADLFNKDGKFIYQCMQQFSEGLRKAQRANFMIECHGMPPELAPSYETHKVYARAL
;
A
#
# COMPACT_ATOMS: atom_id res chain seq x y z
N MET A 1 -54.30 -6.00 20.70
CA MET A 1 -53.64 -7.29 20.45
C MET A 1 -53.16 -7.47 19.00
N LEU A 2 -53.69 -6.80 17.99
CA LEU A 2 -53.25 -6.93 16.58
C LEU A 2 -51.82 -6.44 16.27
N GLY A 3 -51.28 -5.49 17.03
CA GLY A 3 -49.94 -4.92 16.76
C GLY A 3 -48.75 -5.84 17.10
N LEU A 4 -48.94 -6.77 18.04
CA LEU A 4 -47.87 -7.69 18.48
C LEU A 4 -47.66 -8.81 17.48
N LEU A 5 -48.71 -9.32 16.86
CA LEU A 5 -48.64 -10.35 15.82
C LEU A 5 -47.93 -9.85 14.56
N LYS A 6 -48.13 -8.56 14.20
CA LYS A 6 -47.47 -7.99 13.00
C LYS A 6 -45.96 -7.84 13.16
N ARG A 7 -45.47 -7.54 14.38
CA ARG A 7 -44.02 -7.45 14.70
C ARG A 7 -43.36 -8.81 14.77
N LEU A 8 -44.06 -9.83 15.27
CA LEU A 8 -43.54 -11.22 15.29
C LEU A 8 -43.35 -11.80 13.86
N GLY A 9 -44.31 -11.52 12.94
CA GLY A 9 -44.22 -11.99 11.56
C GLY A 9 -43.01 -11.45 10.80
N VAL A 10 -42.68 -10.17 10.98
CA VAL A 10 -41.51 -9.54 10.32
C VAL A 10 -40.18 -10.13 10.81
N GLY A 11 -40.04 -10.35 12.14
CA GLY A 11 -38.85 -10.94 12.69
C GLY A 11 -38.59 -12.40 12.21
N PHE A 12 -39.66 -13.17 12.04
CA PHE A 12 -39.56 -14.54 11.58
C PHE A 12 -39.10 -14.64 10.12
N VAL A 13 -39.61 -13.77 9.23
CA VAL A 13 -39.18 -13.74 7.82
C VAL A 13 -37.69 -13.39 7.70
N TYR A 14 -37.20 -12.42 8.43
CA TYR A 14 -35.79 -12.07 8.41
C TYR A 14 -34.88 -13.17 9.02
N GLY A 15 -35.34 -13.82 10.10
CA GLY A 15 -34.60 -14.92 10.73
C GLY A 15 -34.42 -16.13 9.83
N VAL A 16 -35.48 -16.54 9.14
CA VAL A 16 -35.43 -17.68 8.20
C VAL A 16 -34.57 -17.36 6.98
N GLY A 17 -34.68 -16.14 6.41
CA GLY A 17 -33.86 -15.72 5.28
C GLY A 17 -32.38 -15.72 5.60
N PHE A 18 -32.00 -15.24 6.79
CA PHE A 18 -30.59 -15.23 7.21
C PHE A 18 -30.04 -16.65 7.42
N ALA A 19 -30.78 -17.55 8.04
CA ALA A 19 -30.38 -18.92 8.27
C ALA A 19 -30.15 -19.70 6.96
N LEU A 20 -31.01 -19.51 5.97
CA LEU A 20 -30.86 -20.14 4.65
C LEU A 20 -29.68 -19.55 3.88
N GLY A 21 -29.41 -18.24 3.99
CA GLY A 21 -28.25 -17.60 3.36
C GLY A 21 -26.92 -18.13 3.89
N VAL A 22 -26.78 -18.26 5.20
CA VAL A 22 -25.54 -18.79 5.82
C VAL A 22 -25.33 -20.27 5.49
N ALA A 23 -26.39 -21.08 5.49
CA ALA A 23 -26.30 -22.48 5.09
C ALA A 23 -25.88 -22.65 3.63
N GLY A 24 -26.40 -21.79 2.72
CA GLY A 24 -26.00 -21.79 1.31
C GLY A 24 -24.53 -21.48 1.09
N ILE A 25 -23.99 -20.49 1.79
CA ILE A 25 -22.56 -20.13 1.69
C ILE A 25 -21.67 -21.27 2.22
N LEU A 26 -22.04 -21.89 3.35
CA LEU A 26 -21.28 -23.01 3.90
C LEU A 26 -21.31 -24.24 2.99
N ALA A 27 -22.43 -24.55 2.36
CA ALA A 27 -22.52 -25.64 1.41
C ALA A 27 -21.63 -25.42 0.17
N LEU A 28 -21.56 -24.21 -0.35
CA LEU A 28 -20.70 -23.87 -1.48
C LEU A 28 -19.21 -23.98 -1.14
N THR A 29 -18.81 -23.63 0.08
CA THR A 29 -17.41 -23.76 0.50
C THR A 29 -16.98 -25.21 0.72
N VAL A 30 -17.87 -26.07 1.23
CA VAL A 30 -17.55 -27.49 1.50
C VAL A 30 -17.59 -28.31 0.21
N PHE A 31 -18.57 -28.09 -0.69
CA PHE A 31 -18.69 -28.87 -1.92
C PHE A 31 -17.91 -28.29 -3.09
N GLY A 32 -17.72 -26.96 -3.16
CA GLY A 32 -16.89 -26.32 -4.20
C GLY A 32 -15.39 -26.49 -3.99
N GLY A 33 -14.94 -26.66 -2.74
CA GLY A 33 -13.51 -26.84 -2.42
C GLY A 33 -12.96 -28.22 -2.73
N ALA A 34 -13.78 -29.27 -2.75
CA ALA A 34 -13.34 -30.64 -2.98
C ALA A 34 -13.04 -30.98 -4.46
N GLY A 35 -13.50 -30.14 -5.39
CA GLY A 35 -13.30 -30.37 -6.84
C GLY A 35 -11.97 -29.86 -7.41
N TYR A 36 -11.21 -29.06 -6.67
CA TYR A 36 -9.97 -28.45 -7.18
C TYR A 36 -8.67 -29.16 -6.80
N LEU A 37 -8.75 -30.28 -6.06
CA LEU A 37 -7.55 -30.98 -5.57
C LEU A 37 -7.12 -32.20 -6.40
N THR A 38 -7.76 -32.50 -7.54
CA THR A 38 -7.35 -33.64 -8.38
C THR A 38 -7.08 -33.23 -9.82
N SER A 39 -6.07 -32.40 -10.03
CA SER A 39 -5.38 -32.23 -11.31
C SER A 39 -3.93 -31.83 -11.13
N THR A 40 -3.18 -32.61 -10.36
CA THR A 40 -1.71 -32.60 -10.39
C THR A 40 -1.24 -33.46 -11.55
N THR A 41 -1.54 -33.08 -12.78
CA THR A 41 -0.70 -33.46 -13.91
C THR A 41 0.35 -32.38 -13.99
N GLY A 42 1.61 -32.76 -13.69
CA GLY A 42 2.77 -31.89 -13.63
C GLY A 42 3.01 -31.11 -14.91
N ARG A 43 2.28 -30.04 -15.10
CA ARG A 43 2.63 -28.98 -16.00
C ARG A 43 3.33 -27.92 -15.17
N THR A 44 4.66 -28.00 -15.14
CA THR A 44 5.51 -26.91 -14.70
C THR A 44 5.12 -25.71 -15.56
N VAL A 45 4.20 -24.87 -15.04
CA VAL A 45 3.99 -23.53 -15.60
C VAL A 45 5.25 -22.77 -15.23
N THR A 46 6.22 -22.83 -16.12
CA THR A 46 7.34 -21.87 -16.11
C THR A 46 6.68 -20.54 -16.38
N PHE A 47 6.31 -19.81 -15.33
CA PHE A 47 6.10 -18.38 -15.47
C PHE A 47 7.40 -17.85 -16.04
N PRO A 48 7.38 -17.14 -17.19
CA PRO A 48 8.54 -16.38 -17.56
C PRO A 48 8.81 -15.52 -16.33
N SER A 49 9.95 -15.75 -15.68
CA SER A 49 10.49 -14.83 -14.71
C SER A 49 10.60 -13.51 -15.44
N SER A 50 9.54 -12.71 -15.37
CA SER A 50 9.66 -11.29 -15.58
C SER A 50 10.62 -10.89 -14.47
N GLY A 51 11.92 -10.96 -14.81
CA GLY A 51 12.95 -10.38 -14.00
C GLY A 51 12.44 -9.01 -13.58
N PRO A 52 12.77 -8.54 -12.38
CA PRO A 52 12.36 -7.23 -11.95
C PRO A 52 12.62 -6.31 -13.12
N SER A 53 11.55 -5.70 -13.65
CA SER A 53 11.66 -4.68 -14.69
C SER A 53 12.57 -3.65 -14.04
N GLU A 54 13.87 -3.74 -14.36
CA GLU A 54 14.83 -2.74 -13.92
C GLU A 54 14.30 -1.43 -14.48
N SER A 55 13.60 -0.72 -13.61
CA SER A 55 13.25 0.66 -13.86
C SER A 55 14.56 1.33 -14.23
N ARG A 56 14.72 1.66 -15.51
CA ARG A 56 15.93 2.29 -16.10
C ARG A 56 16.11 3.73 -15.61
N SER A 57 15.64 4.05 -14.39
CA SER A 57 15.98 5.31 -13.77
C SER A 57 17.48 5.30 -13.46
N LYS A 58 18.23 6.12 -14.18
CA LYS A 58 19.61 6.38 -13.85
C LYS A 58 19.67 6.80 -12.39
N PRO A 59 20.52 6.19 -11.54
CA PRO A 59 20.50 6.41 -10.08
C PRO A 59 20.67 7.88 -9.69
N ASP A 60 21.21 8.72 -10.55
CA ASP A 60 21.50 10.14 -10.30
C ASP A 60 20.54 11.12 -10.99
N GLN A 61 19.41 10.63 -11.51
CA GLN A 61 18.47 11.49 -12.25
C GLN A 61 17.79 12.53 -11.34
N PHE A 62 17.59 12.21 -10.06
CA PHE A 62 16.89 13.09 -9.13
C PHE A 62 17.80 13.55 -8.00
N LEU A 63 17.81 14.86 -7.76
CA LEU A 63 18.44 15.46 -6.60
C LEU A 63 17.39 15.71 -5.53
N ILE A 64 17.64 15.17 -4.32
CA ILE A 64 16.84 15.44 -3.13
C ILE A 64 17.58 16.45 -2.27
N SER A 65 16.88 17.47 -1.81
CA SER A 65 17.41 18.50 -0.92
C SER A 65 16.40 18.92 0.15
N ASP A 66 16.90 19.65 1.15
CA ASP A 66 16.11 20.33 2.19
C ASP A 66 15.18 19.35 2.96
N THR A 67 15.66 18.14 3.21
CA THR A 67 14.84 17.14 3.90
C THR A 67 14.71 17.44 5.39
N SER A 68 13.48 17.33 5.88
CA SER A 68 13.13 17.49 7.29
C SER A 68 12.00 16.56 7.67
N THR A 69 11.77 16.40 8.97
CA THR A 69 10.65 15.61 9.47
C THR A 69 9.78 16.39 10.41
N VAL A 70 8.48 16.12 10.35
CA VAL A 70 7.48 16.62 11.30
C VAL A 70 6.82 15.43 11.95
N LYS A 71 6.81 15.41 13.29
CA LYS A 71 6.00 14.47 14.07
C LYS A 71 4.76 15.21 14.55
N ASN A 72 3.59 14.67 14.27
CA ASN A 72 2.36 15.23 14.80
C ASN A 72 2.11 14.72 16.23
N ARG A 73 1.14 15.32 16.91
CA ARG A 73 0.74 14.93 18.28
C ARG A 73 0.26 13.47 18.42
N TRP A 74 -0.10 12.83 17.31
CA TRP A 74 -0.56 11.44 17.24
C TRP A 74 0.56 10.45 16.95
N GLY A 75 1.80 10.93 16.87
CA GLY A 75 2.97 10.10 16.58
C GLY A 75 3.20 9.80 15.08
N SER A 76 2.34 10.30 14.19
CA SER A 76 2.59 10.13 12.75
C SER A 76 3.79 10.96 12.31
N ILE A 77 4.59 10.39 11.41
CA ILE A 77 5.79 11.02 10.85
C ILE A 77 5.47 11.46 9.43
N SER A 78 5.84 12.71 9.10
CA SER A 78 5.83 13.21 7.73
C SER A 78 7.24 13.66 7.38
N VAL A 79 7.71 13.26 6.18
CA VAL A 79 9.02 13.65 5.65
C VAL A 79 8.80 14.69 4.54
N LEU A 80 9.38 15.87 4.71
CA LEU A 80 9.29 16.96 3.77
C LEU A 80 10.63 17.14 3.05
N GLY A 81 10.59 17.75 1.87
CA GLY A 81 11.78 18.09 1.13
C GLY A 81 11.49 18.58 -0.27
N THR A 82 12.54 18.72 -1.06
CA THR A 82 12.48 19.13 -2.46
C THR A 82 13.12 18.06 -3.33
N VAL A 83 12.46 17.72 -4.43
CA VAL A 83 12.99 16.87 -5.50
C VAL A 83 13.21 17.69 -6.75
N GLU A 84 14.36 17.53 -7.40
CA GLU A 84 14.70 18.18 -8.69
C GLU A 84 15.08 17.11 -9.71
N ASN A 85 14.52 17.18 -10.90
CA ASN A 85 14.94 16.34 -12.01
C ASN A 85 16.19 16.90 -12.69
N LYS A 86 17.35 16.28 -12.48
CA LYS A 86 18.63 16.63 -13.13
C LYS A 86 18.85 15.87 -14.45
N GLY A 87 17.98 14.88 -14.76
CA GLY A 87 18.07 14.13 -15.99
C GLY A 87 17.55 14.90 -17.20
N GLU A 88 17.80 14.33 -18.37
CA GLU A 88 17.31 14.87 -19.66
C GLU A 88 15.85 14.47 -19.93
N ASP A 89 15.41 13.35 -19.36
CA ASP A 89 14.11 12.78 -19.60
C ASP A 89 13.03 13.40 -18.68
N THR A 90 11.81 13.49 -19.20
CA THR A 90 10.63 13.84 -18.41
C THR A 90 9.84 12.57 -18.14
N PRO A 91 10.04 11.89 -16.99
CA PRO A 91 9.30 10.69 -16.66
C PRO A 91 7.83 11.02 -16.43
N ARG A 92 6.95 10.08 -16.79
CA ARG A 92 5.50 10.25 -16.59
C ARG A 92 5.12 10.22 -15.12
N TYR A 93 5.79 9.37 -14.35
CA TYR A 93 5.58 9.24 -12.91
C TYR A 93 6.92 9.27 -12.20
N VAL A 94 6.95 9.91 -11.04
CA VAL A 94 8.10 9.92 -10.14
C VAL A 94 7.64 9.52 -8.76
N ASN A 95 8.23 8.47 -8.21
CA ASN A 95 8.01 8.09 -6.83
C ASN A 95 9.16 8.60 -5.97
N VAL A 96 8.82 9.32 -4.90
CA VAL A 96 9.75 9.71 -3.84
C VAL A 96 9.54 8.81 -2.64
N TYR A 97 10.59 8.15 -2.20
CA TYR A 97 10.58 7.21 -1.08
C TYR A 97 11.32 7.81 0.11
N ALA A 98 10.84 7.53 1.30
CA ALA A 98 11.51 7.82 2.56
C ALA A 98 11.67 6.53 3.35
N ASP A 99 12.90 6.05 3.48
CA ASP A 99 13.27 4.95 4.34
C ASP A 99 13.55 5.49 5.73
N LEU A 100 12.87 4.97 6.74
CA LEU A 100 13.01 5.35 8.13
C LEU A 100 13.88 4.35 8.89
N PHE A 101 14.74 4.84 9.76
CA PHE A 101 15.69 4.04 10.51
C PHE A 101 15.64 4.39 12.00
N ASN A 102 15.93 3.39 12.84
CA ASN A 102 16.09 3.59 14.27
C ASN A 102 17.51 4.09 14.61
N LYS A 103 17.78 4.32 15.90
CA LYS A 103 19.07 4.78 16.44
C LYS A 103 20.26 3.84 16.12
N ASP A 104 19.97 2.56 15.85
CA ASP A 104 20.98 1.56 15.51
C ASP A 104 21.22 1.49 13.99
N GLY A 105 20.61 2.39 13.22
CA GLY A 105 20.67 2.40 11.76
C GLY A 105 19.89 1.27 11.09
N LYS A 106 19.05 0.55 11.85
CA LYS A 106 18.20 -0.51 11.31
C LYS A 106 16.96 0.08 10.66
N PHE A 107 16.66 -0.37 9.44
CA PHE A 107 15.43 -0.04 8.73
C PHE A 107 14.19 -0.46 9.53
N ILE A 108 13.21 0.44 9.64
CA ILE A 108 11.97 0.21 10.38
C ILE A 108 10.72 0.35 9.52
N TYR A 109 10.71 1.29 8.58
CA TYR A 109 9.54 1.53 7.73
C TYR A 109 9.89 2.30 6.46
N GLN A 110 9.10 2.12 5.38
CA GLN A 110 9.23 2.90 4.16
C GLN A 110 7.91 3.60 3.84
N CYS A 111 8.00 4.88 3.51
CA CYS A 111 6.88 5.70 3.06
C CYS A 111 7.13 6.14 1.62
N MET A 112 6.07 6.49 0.88
CA MET A 112 6.19 6.87 -0.52
C MET A 112 5.14 7.90 -0.90
N GLN A 113 5.53 8.82 -1.80
CA GLN A 113 4.63 9.74 -2.49
C GLN A 113 4.89 9.66 -4.00
N GLN A 114 3.82 9.61 -4.79
CA GLN A 114 3.89 9.61 -6.25
C GLN A 114 3.54 10.99 -6.81
N PHE A 115 4.35 11.45 -7.77
CA PHE A 115 4.04 12.58 -8.64
C PHE A 115 3.47 12.04 -9.96
N SER A 116 2.19 12.25 -10.19
CA SER A 116 1.45 11.75 -11.36
C SER A 116 1.68 12.55 -12.64
N GLU A 117 2.13 13.79 -12.50
CA GLU A 117 2.43 14.68 -13.65
C GLU A 117 3.89 14.59 -14.10
N GLY A 118 4.67 13.74 -13.41
CA GLY A 118 6.11 13.65 -13.62
C GLY A 118 6.86 14.91 -13.21
N LEU A 119 8.15 14.98 -13.56
CA LEU A 119 9.00 16.14 -13.33
C LEU A 119 9.77 16.44 -14.61
N ARG A 120 9.61 17.63 -15.17
CA ARG A 120 10.37 18.07 -16.35
C ARG A 120 11.84 18.27 -15.99
N LYS A 121 12.73 18.30 -16.99
CA LYS A 121 14.14 18.65 -16.80
C LYS A 121 14.28 19.95 -16.02
N ALA A 122 15.16 19.96 -15.03
CA ALA A 122 15.43 21.07 -14.09
C ALA A 122 14.20 21.54 -13.27
N GLN A 123 13.07 20.85 -13.35
CA GLN A 123 11.91 21.16 -12.53
C GLN A 123 12.16 20.74 -11.09
N ARG A 124 11.80 21.62 -10.16
CA ARG A 124 11.76 21.37 -8.73
C ARG A 124 10.33 21.23 -8.25
N ALA A 125 10.10 20.30 -7.34
CA ALA A 125 8.82 20.15 -6.66
C ALA A 125 9.05 19.86 -5.17
N ASN A 126 8.23 20.46 -4.32
CA ASN A 126 8.23 20.11 -2.91
C ASN A 126 7.42 18.82 -2.71
N PHE A 127 7.83 18.00 -1.78
CA PHE A 127 7.12 16.82 -1.37
C PHE A 127 6.83 16.84 0.14
N MET A 128 5.75 16.16 0.52
CA MET A 128 5.42 15.83 1.90
C MET A 128 4.93 14.38 1.93
N ILE A 129 5.82 13.47 2.29
CA ILE A 129 5.52 12.04 2.38
C ILE A 129 4.93 11.77 3.76
N GLU A 130 3.66 11.48 3.81
CA GLU A 130 3.00 11.06 5.03
C GLU A 130 3.13 9.56 5.22
N CYS A 131 3.68 9.14 6.37
CA CYS A 131 3.90 7.74 6.69
C CYS A 131 2.62 7.09 7.24
N HIS A 132 1.57 7.08 6.41
CA HIS A 132 0.31 6.43 6.74
C HIS A 132 0.50 4.92 6.89
N GLY A 133 -0.15 4.34 7.91
CA GLY A 133 -0.10 2.90 8.16
C GLY A 133 1.17 2.42 8.84
N MET A 134 2.07 3.31 9.23
CA MET A 134 3.18 2.93 10.11
C MET A 134 2.61 2.51 11.47
N PRO A 135 2.96 1.32 11.98
CA PRO A 135 2.55 0.87 13.30
C PRO A 135 2.94 1.89 14.38
N PRO A 136 2.01 2.28 15.29
CA PRO A 136 2.29 3.30 16.31
C PRO A 136 3.49 2.98 17.20
N GLU A 137 3.76 1.68 17.40
CA GLU A 137 4.88 1.19 18.19
C GLU A 137 6.24 1.45 17.53
N LEU A 138 6.30 1.66 16.21
CA LEU A 138 7.54 1.97 15.51
C LEU A 138 7.88 3.46 15.54
N ALA A 139 6.91 4.35 15.65
CA ALA A 139 7.12 5.79 15.64
C ALA A 139 8.06 6.32 16.75
N PRO A 140 8.03 5.78 17.99
CA PRO A 140 8.99 6.16 19.01
C PRO A 140 10.43 5.74 18.72
N SER A 141 10.63 4.69 17.93
CA SER A 141 11.96 4.17 17.57
C SER A 141 12.64 4.92 16.42
N TYR A 142 11.90 5.78 15.71
CA TYR A 142 12.41 6.55 14.58
C TYR A 142 13.46 7.57 15.04
N GLU A 143 14.60 7.58 14.35
CA GLU A 143 15.70 8.52 14.60
C GLU A 143 16.11 9.27 13.33
N THR A 144 16.32 8.58 12.21
CA THR A 144 16.81 9.18 10.98
C THR A 144 16.10 8.63 9.73
N HIS A 145 16.28 9.28 8.59
CA HIS A 145 15.67 8.88 7.32
C HIS A 145 16.64 9.05 6.16
N LYS A 146 16.38 8.30 5.08
CA LYS A 146 17.02 8.46 3.78
C LYS A 146 15.94 8.65 2.73
N VAL A 147 16.05 9.71 1.92
CA VAL A 147 15.09 9.99 0.85
C VAL A 147 15.75 9.79 -0.50
N TYR A 148 15.02 9.20 -1.44
CA TYR A 148 15.42 9.03 -2.82
C TYR A 148 14.21 9.03 -3.75
N ALA A 149 14.42 9.28 -5.04
CA ALA A 149 13.36 9.26 -6.04
C ALA A 149 13.68 8.30 -7.18
N ARG A 150 12.64 7.74 -7.81
CA ARG A 150 12.73 6.88 -8.98
C ARG A 150 11.67 7.23 -9.99
N ALA A 151 12.04 7.22 -11.27
CA ALA A 151 11.09 7.25 -12.38
C ALA A 151 10.44 5.88 -12.56
N LEU A 152 9.17 5.89 -13.01
CA LEU A 152 8.41 4.71 -13.42
C LEU A 152 8.10 4.75 -14.91
#